data_ae773e61aa2a42a8b326f0d0648fe352
#
_entry.id   ae773e61aa2a42a8b326f0d0648fe352
#
_cell.length_a   1.000
_cell.length_b   1.000
_cell.length_c   1.000
_cell.angle_alpha   90.00
_cell.angle_beta   90.00
_cell.angle_gamma   90.00
#
_symmetry.space_group_name_H-M   'P 1'
#
loop_
_entity.id
_entity.type
_entity.pdbx_description
1 polymer ?
#
loop_
_entity_poly.entity_id
_entity_poly.type
_entity_poly.pdbx_seq_one_letter_code
_entity_poly.pdbx_strand_id
1 'polypeptide(L)'
;MSHAQDIYAGLDNQEFAHWKAVAQEVADRLYAPLQERERANKHPFEEIDWLRQRGLLKLAVPKSLGGGGANLVQALEIGRIISAADGSLGQLITYHYSNGVWSYILGNREQWEFIARGVANDGWFQSSISNPRDPRLKLEWDGSDLYVTGRRTFATGAAVSQVMTIAVWVEDQLVQYQVTAD
;
A
#
# COMPACT_ATOMS: atom_id res chain seq x y z
N MET A 1 20.25 -13.70 -10.57
CA MET A 1 20.38 -12.84 -9.39
C MET A 1 19.07 -12.92 -8.65
N SER A 2 19.07 -13.16 -7.34
CA SER A 2 17.83 -13.35 -6.61
C SER A 2 17.13 -11.99 -6.42
N HIS A 3 15.81 -11.93 -6.64
CA HIS A 3 14.99 -10.72 -6.44
C HIS A 3 15.10 -10.14 -5.04
N ALA A 4 15.55 -10.89 -4.05
CA ALA A 4 15.86 -10.40 -2.71
C ALA A 4 16.85 -9.23 -2.73
N GLN A 5 17.85 -9.24 -3.62
CA GLN A 5 18.84 -8.16 -3.70
C GLN A 5 18.21 -6.85 -4.18
N ASP A 6 17.23 -6.90 -5.12
CA ASP A 6 16.59 -5.70 -5.66
C ASP A 6 15.69 -4.98 -4.63
N ILE A 7 15.11 -5.72 -3.69
CA ILE A 7 14.22 -5.16 -2.65
C ILE A 7 15.02 -4.59 -1.47
N TYR A 8 16.18 -5.15 -1.18
CA TYR A 8 17.00 -4.73 -0.04
C TYR A 8 18.07 -3.69 -0.37
N ALA A 9 18.49 -3.58 -1.63
CA ALA A 9 19.57 -2.67 -2.02
C ALA A 9 19.22 -1.19 -1.76
N GLY A 10 17.98 -0.80 -2.11
CA GLY A 10 17.52 0.56 -1.95
C GLY A 10 18.17 1.53 -2.95
N LEU A 11 17.93 2.80 -2.70
CA LEU A 11 18.41 3.94 -3.48
C LEU A 11 19.73 4.44 -2.94
N ASP A 12 20.57 5.00 -3.80
CA ASP A 12 21.72 5.78 -3.37
C ASP A 12 21.28 7.11 -2.71
N ASN A 13 22.25 7.82 -2.14
CA ASN A 13 21.98 9.05 -1.38
C ASN A 13 21.38 10.16 -2.25
N GLN A 14 21.77 10.27 -3.52
CA GLN A 14 21.28 11.31 -4.43
C GLN A 14 19.84 11.02 -4.87
N GLU A 15 19.57 9.79 -5.28
CA GLU A 15 18.22 9.33 -5.63
C GLU A 15 17.27 9.47 -4.43
N PHE A 16 17.72 9.07 -3.25
CA PHE A 16 16.90 9.20 -2.05
C PHE A 16 16.65 10.64 -1.63
N ALA A 17 17.63 11.54 -1.81
CA ALA A 17 17.45 12.97 -1.58
C ALA A 17 16.38 13.56 -2.53
N HIS A 18 16.37 13.13 -3.79
CA HIS A 18 15.31 13.51 -4.75
C HIS A 18 13.92 13.09 -4.23
N TRP A 19 13.74 11.83 -3.81
CA TRP A 19 12.45 11.35 -3.31
C TRP A 19 12.00 12.05 -2.02
N LYS A 20 12.93 12.42 -1.15
CA LYS A 20 12.62 13.24 0.03
C LYS A 20 12.10 14.63 -0.36
N ALA A 21 12.69 15.25 -1.37
CA ALA A 21 12.22 16.54 -1.88
C ALA A 21 10.80 16.43 -2.47
N VAL A 22 10.55 15.39 -3.28
CA VAL A 22 9.21 15.10 -3.81
C VAL A 22 8.20 14.89 -2.69
N ALA A 23 8.54 14.13 -1.66
CA ALA A 23 7.67 13.91 -0.52
C ALA A 23 7.39 15.20 0.26
N GLN A 24 8.40 16.08 0.41
CA GLN A 24 8.23 17.37 1.07
C GLN A 24 7.28 18.30 0.29
N GLU A 25 7.39 18.36 -1.04
CA GLU A 25 6.44 19.12 -1.86
C GLU A 25 4.98 18.65 -1.67
N VAL A 26 4.77 17.32 -1.59
CA VAL A 26 3.43 16.77 -1.32
C VAL A 26 3.01 17.08 0.10
N ALA A 27 3.88 16.94 1.09
CA ALA A 27 3.61 17.26 2.49
C ALA A 27 3.19 18.74 2.66
N ASP A 28 3.89 19.68 2.03
CA ASP A 28 3.56 21.11 2.07
C ASP A 28 2.18 21.38 1.46
N ARG A 29 1.84 20.72 0.36
CA ARG A 29 0.52 20.80 -0.27
C ARG A 29 -0.59 20.23 0.63
N LEU A 30 -0.31 19.15 1.36
CA LEU A 30 -1.25 18.52 2.28
C LEU A 30 -1.50 19.37 3.53
N TYR A 31 -0.45 20.01 4.03
CA TYR A 31 -0.53 20.77 5.28
C TYR A 31 -1.42 22.01 5.19
N ALA A 32 -1.36 22.74 4.09
CA ALA A 32 -2.07 24.00 3.93
C ALA A 32 -3.60 23.90 4.15
N PRO A 33 -4.35 22.95 3.52
CA PRO A 33 -5.78 22.77 3.71
C PRO A 33 -6.15 21.72 4.78
N LEU A 34 -5.23 21.29 5.66
CA LEU A 34 -5.44 20.17 6.59
C LEU A 34 -6.72 20.31 7.42
N GLN A 35 -6.92 21.47 8.05
CA GLN A 35 -8.11 21.69 8.91
C GLN A 35 -9.42 21.65 8.13
N GLU A 36 -9.42 22.11 6.88
CA GLU A 36 -10.60 22.08 6.02
C GLU A 36 -10.93 20.65 5.61
N ARG A 37 -9.92 19.87 5.23
CA ARG A 37 -10.09 18.45 4.89
C ARG A 37 -10.61 17.64 6.07
N GLU A 38 -10.03 17.83 7.27
CA GLU A 38 -10.48 17.15 8.48
C GLU A 38 -11.96 17.46 8.79
N ARG A 39 -12.38 18.73 8.67
CA ARG A 39 -13.77 19.11 8.87
C ARG A 39 -14.70 18.53 7.81
N ALA A 40 -14.24 18.41 6.57
CA ALA A 40 -15.02 17.84 5.47
C ALA A 40 -15.30 16.35 5.65
N ASN A 41 -14.48 15.64 6.44
CA ASN A 41 -14.61 14.20 6.75
C ASN A 41 -14.89 13.33 5.51
N LYS A 42 -14.13 13.56 4.43
CA LYS A 42 -14.24 12.84 3.17
C LYS A 42 -13.14 11.81 3.01
N HIS A 43 -13.37 10.80 2.18
CA HIS A 43 -12.32 9.90 1.76
C HIS A 43 -11.27 10.63 0.93
N PRO A 44 -9.96 10.32 1.10
CA PRO A 44 -8.86 11.09 0.53
C PRO A 44 -8.53 10.67 -0.92
N PHE A 45 -9.53 10.68 -1.82
CA PHE A 45 -9.31 10.29 -3.23
C PHE A 45 -8.33 11.22 -3.93
N GLU A 46 -8.49 12.53 -3.74
CA GLU A 46 -7.64 13.54 -4.37
C GLU A 46 -6.20 13.47 -3.84
N GLU A 47 -6.03 13.27 -2.54
CA GLU A 47 -4.73 13.20 -1.89
C GLU A 47 -3.96 11.94 -2.31
N ILE A 48 -4.65 10.81 -2.45
CA ILE A 48 -4.04 9.59 -3.00
C ILE A 48 -3.65 9.80 -4.47
N ASP A 49 -4.44 10.54 -5.25
CA ASP A 49 -4.06 10.89 -6.62
C ASP A 49 -2.82 11.79 -6.68
N TRP A 50 -2.64 12.71 -5.75
CA TRP A 50 -1.39 13.49 -5.67
C TRP A 50 -0.18 12.61 -5.39
N LEU A 51 -0.29 11.66 -4.45
CA LEU A 51 0.78 10.67 -4.18
C LEU A 51 1.08 9.83 -5.43
N ARG A 52 0.04 9.39 -6.14
CA ARG A 52 0.15 8.61 -7.39
C ARG A 52 0.86 9.40 -8.49
N GLN A 53 0.42 10.63 -8.76
CA GLN A 53 0.99 11.51 -9.81
C GLN A 53 2.45 11.85 -9.55
N ARG A 54 2.86 11.97 -8.28
CA ARG A 54 4.25 12.21 -7.91
C ARG A 54 5.09 10.93 -7.82
N GLY A 55 4.52 9.77 -8.16
CA GLY A 55 5.21 8.48 -8.20
C GLY A 55 5.48 7.86 -6.82
N LEU A 56 4.95 8.46 -5.75
CA LEU A 56 5.20 7.98 -4.38
C LEU A 56 4.58 6.60 -4.14
N LEU A 57 3.47 6.24 -4.79
CA LEU A 57 2.90 4.90 -4.63
C LEU A 57 3.86 3.79 -5.10
N LYS A 58 4.57 4.01 -6.20
CA LYS A 58 5.49 3.00 -6.75
C LYS A 58 6.92 3.08 -6.19
N LEU A 59 7.16 3.94 -5.21
CA LEU A 59 8.50 4.18 -4.67
C LEU A 59 9.20 2.89 -4.19
N ALA A 60 8.49 2.03 -3.45
CA ALA A 60 9.02 0.79 -2.89
C ALA A 60 8.98 -0.41 -3.86
N VAL A 61 8.45 -0.23 -5.07
CA VAL A 61 8.49 -1.27 -6.12
C VAL A 61 9.88 -1.28 -6.75
N PRO A 62 10.48 -2.46 -7.02
CA PRO A 62 11.79 -2.55 -7.68
C PRO A 62 11.85 -1.83 -9.02
N LYS A 63 13.00 -1.23 -9.34
CA LYS A 63 13.24 -0.60 -10.65
C LYS A 63 13.03 -1.55 -11.82
N SER A 64 13.38 -2.82 -11.66
CA SER A 64 13.18 -3.88 -12.68
C SER A 64 11.70 -4.12 -13.02
N LEU A 65 10.77 -3.70 -12.16
CA LEU A 65 9.33 -3.79 -12.36
C LEU A 65 8.67 -2.42 -12.63
N GLY A 66 9.45 -1.39 -12.89
CA GLY A 66 8.97 -0.04 -13.20
C GLY A 66 8.76 0.88 -11.99
N GLY A 67 9.23 0.47 -10.82
CA GLY A 67 9.13 1.24 -9.59
C GLY A 67 10.31 2.16 -9.29
N GLY A 68 10.27 2.80 -8.13
CA GLY A 68 11.31 3.71 -7.65
C GLY A 68 12.56 3.02 -7.10
N GLY A 69 12.43 1.80 -6.60
CA GLY A 69 13.55 0.99 -6.09
C GLY A 69 13.99 1.32 -4.66
N ALA A 70 13.20 2.07 -3.90
CA ALA A 70 13.48 2.30 -2.49
C ALA A 70 13.30 1.01 -1.68
N ASN A 71 14.20 0.78 -0.72
CA ASN A 71 13.97 -0.26 0.28
C ASN A 71 12.93 0.20 1.33
N LEU A 72 12.50 -0.73 2.19
CA LEU A 72 11.45 -0.44 3.16
C LEU A 72 11.82 0.70 4.12
N VAL A 73 13.07 0.78 4.57
CA VAL A 73 13.52 1.85 5.48
C VAL A 73 13.38 3.22 4.83
N GLN A 74 13.80 3.33 3.56
CA GLN A 74 13.67 4.56 2.78
C GLN A 74 12.21 4.91 2.52
N ALA A 75 11.37 3.93 2.18
CA ALA A 75 9.94 4.13 1.98
C ALA A 75 9.23 4.59 3.26
N LEU A 76 9.58 4.03 4.43
CA LEU A 76 9.04 4.46 5.72
C LEU A 76 9.50 5.88 6.10
N GLU A 77 10.73 6.29 5.73
CA GLU A 77 11.17 7.67 5.92
C GLU A 77 10.35 8.65 5.06
N ILE A 78 9.99 8.29 3.83
CA ILE A 78 9.04 9.06 3.01
C ILE A 78 7.67 9.12 3.69
N GLY A 79 7.18 8.00 4.22
CA GLY A 79 5.94 7.95 5.02
C GLY A 79 6.01 8.89 6.23
N ARG A 80 7.15 8.99 6.91
CA ARG A 80 7.38 9.91 8.03
C ARG A 80 7.26 11.38 7.61
N ILE A 81 7.80 11.76 6.44
CA ILE A 81 7.68 13.12 5.91
C ILE A 81 6.21 13.47 5.66
N ILE A 82 5.45 12.59 5.02
CA ILE A 82 4.02 12.79 4.78
C ILE A 82 3.26 12.84 6.11
N SER A 83 3.57 11.96 7.07
CA SER A 83 2.92 11.92 8.40
C SER A 83 3.10 13.21 9.19
N ALA A 84 4.19 13.93 9.02
CA ALA A 84 4.44 15.20 9.70
C ALA A 84 3.47 16.31 9.23
N ALA A 85 2.96 16.21 8.02
CA ALA A 85 1.96 17.14 7.47
C ALA A 85 0.53 16.65 7.69
N ASP A 86 0.30 15.35 7.57
CA ASP A 86 -1.02 14.72 7.70
C ASP A 86 -0.83 13.27 8.18
N GLY A 87 -1.18 13.01 9.45
CA GLY A 87 -1.00 11.70 10.08
C GLY A 87 -1.85 10.60 9.45
N SER A 88 -3.06 10.93 8.97
CA SER A 88 -3.96 9.97 8.32
C SER A 88 -3.38 9.50 6.98
N LEU A 89 -2.91 10.44 6.15
CA LEU A 89 -2.28 10.11 4.86
C LEU A 89 -0.92 9.44 5.03
N GLY A 90 -0.16 9.85 6.04
CA GLY A 90 1.08 9.18 6.42
C GLY A 90 0.86 7.71 6.80
N GLN A 91 -0.20 7.40 7.54
CA GLN A 91 -0.58 6.02 7.84
C GLN A 91 -0.97 5.26 6.57
N LEU A 92 -1.76 5.86 5.69
CA LEU A 92 -2.18 5.24 4.43
C LEU A 92 -0.99 4.85 3.56
N ILE A 93 -0.06 5.78 3.30
CA ILE A 93 1.10 5.50 2.45
C ILE A 93 2.06 4.48 3.10
N THR A 94 2.24 4.53 4.41
CA THR A 94 3.06 3.57 5.15
C THR A 94 2.48 2.16 5.07
N TYR A 95 1.17 2.00 5.20
CA TYR A 95 0.49 0.71 5.03
C TYR A 95 0.58 0.21 3.59
N HIS A 96 0.44 1.10 2.60
CA HIS A 96 0.65 0.76 1.21
C HIS A 96 2.03 0.13 0.96
N TYR A 97 3.11 0.75 1.45
CA TYR A 97 4.46 0.19 1.33
C TYR A 97 4.61 -1.14 2.06
N SER A 98 4.09 -1.23 3.29
CA SER A 98 4.16 -2.45 4.09
C SER A 98 3.41 -3.61 3.42
N ASN A 99 2.24 -3.35 2.82
CA ASN A 99 1.47 -4.37 2.09
C ASN A 99 2.24 -4.91 0.88
N GLY A 100 2.99 -4.05 0.16
CA GLY A 100 3.89 -4.48 -0.91
C GLY A 100 4.96 -5.47 -0.43
N VAL A 101 5.55 -5.20 0.74
CA VAL A 101 6.53 -6.10 1.37
C VAL A 101 5.88 -7.40 1.83
N TRP A 102 4.69 -7.36 2.42
CA TRP A 102 3.95 -8.58 2.80
C TRP A 102 3.60 -9.43 1.59
N SER A 103 3.20 -8.82 0.47
CA SER A 103 2.97 -9.54 -0.79
C SER A 103 4.22 -10.29 -1.26
N TYR A 104 5.40 -9.69 -1.10
CA TYR A 104 6.68 -10.33 -1.42
C TYR A 104 7.03 -11.49 -0.47
N ILE A 105 6.80 -11.32 0.83
CA ILE A 105 7.17 -12.33 1.85
C ILE A 105 6.24 -13.55 1.80
N LEU A 106 4.95 -13.34 1.60
CA LEU A 106 3.91 -14.37 1.71
C LEU A 106 3.48 -14.96 0.37
N GLY A 107 3.58 -14.17 -0.71
CA GLY A 107 3.21 -14.58 -2.05
C GLY A 107 4.31 -15.38 -2.76
N ASN A 108 3.92 -16.14 -3.77
CA ASN A 108 4.89 -16.65 -4.74
C ASN A 108 5.31 -15.50 -5.69
N ARG A 109 6.31 -15.80 -6.55
CA ARG A 109 6.88 -14.80 -7.46
C ARG A 109 5.83 -14.16 -8.38
N GLU A 110 4.97 -14.97 -8.98
CA GLU A 110 3.95 -14.51 -9.92
C GLU A 110 2.94 -13.60 -9.27
N GLN A 111 2.45 -13.98 -8.08
CA GLN A 111 1.51 -13.18 -7.29
C GLN A 111 2.10 -11.82 -6.90
N TRP A 112 3.32 -11.84 -6.38
CA TRP A 112 3.99 -10.61 -6.00
C TRP A 112 4.29 -9.69 -7.20
N GLU A 113 4.82 -10.24 -8.32
CA GLU A 113 5.09 -9.46 -9.52
C GLU A 113 3.80 -8.87 -10.12
N PHE A 114 2.68 -9.59 -10.07
CA PHE A 114 1.38 -9.08 -10.52
C PHE A 114 0.99 -7.81 -9.73
N ILE A 115 1.05 -7.86 -8.41
CA ILE A 115 0.75 -6.70 -7.55
C ILE A 115 1.75 -5.56 -7.80
N ALA A 116 3.04 -5.85 -7.83
CA ALA A 116 4.08 -4.86 -8.05
C ALA A 116 3.92 -4.12 -9.38
N ARG A 117 3.55 -4.84 -10.45
CA ARG A 117 3.28 -4.25 -11.78
C ARG A 117 2.01 -3.39 -11.77
N GLY A 118 0.94 -3.83 -11.12
CA GLY A 118 -0.27 -3.02 -10.95
C GLY A 118 0.02 -1.70 -10.21
N VAL A 119 0.85 -1.76 -9.16
CA VAL A 119 1.30 -0.54 -8.45
C VAL A 119 2.15 0.36 -9.37
N ALA A 120 3.11 -0.22 -10.12
CA ALA A 120 4.04 0.55 -10.94
C ALA A 120 3.40 1.16 -12.19
N ASN A 121 2.56 0.39 -12.89
CA ASN A 121 2.02 0.75 -14.21
C ASN A 121 0.63 1.40 -14.12
N ASP A 122 -0.22 0.88 -13.22
CA ASP A 122 -1.62 1.30 -13.11
C ASP A 122 -1.87 2.17 -11.88
N GLY A 123 -0.83 2.38 -11.06
CA GLY A 123 -0.90 3.25 -9.88
C GLY A 123 -1.80 2.70 -8.76
N TRP A 124 -1.89 1.37 -8.64
CA TRP A 124 -2.72 0.76 -7.58
C TRP A 124 -2.29 1.20 -6.19
N PHE A 125 -3.28 1.52 -5.37
CA PHE A 125 -3.11 1.69 -3.93
C PHE A 125 -3.48 0.38 -3.22
N GLN A 126 -2.61 -0.06 -2.31
CA GLN A 126 -2.80 -1.29 -1.54
C GLN A 126 -3.32 -0.97 -0.15
N SER A 127 -4.37 -1.67 0.28
CA SER A 127 -4.87 -1.66 1.65
C SER A 127 -4.86 -3.05 2.28
N SER A 128 -5.17 -3.15 3.55
CA SER A 128 -5.30 -4.44 4.23
C SER A 128 -6.35 -4.41 5.33
N ILE A 129 -6.94 -5.59 5.56
CA ILE A 129 -7.90 -5.84 6.64
C ILE A 129 -7.48 -7.11 7.37
N SER A 130 -6.98 -6.98 8.60
CA SER A 130 -6.53 -8.14 9.37
C SER A 130 -6.80 -8.01 10.87
N ASN A 131 -7.97 -7.47 11.26
CA ASN A 131 -8.29 -7.40 12.70
C ASN A 131 -8.66 -8.80 13.24
N PRO A 132 -7.84 -9.39 14.12
CA PRO A 132 -8.09 -10.74 14.65
C PRO A 132 -9.28 -10.82 15.61
N ARG A 133 -9.79 -9.66 16.07
CA ARG A 133 -10.95 -9.58 16.96
C ARG A 133 -12.27 -9.55 16.24
N ASP A 134 -12.27 -9.34 14.93
CA ASP A 134 -13.49 -9.38 14.14
C ASP A 134 -14.02 -10.82 13.99
N PRO A 135 -15.33 -11.00 13.82
CA PRO A 135 -15.89 -12.31 13.50
C PRO A 135 -15.19 -12.95 12.29
N ARG A 136 -15.10 -14.28 12.30
CA ARG A 136 -14.55 -15.00 11.12
C ARG A 136 -15.37 -14.68 9.87
N LEU A 137 -14.67 -14.46 8.75
CA LEU A 137 -15.31 -14.34 7.45
C LEU A 137 -15.78 -15.72 6.99
N LYS A 138 -16.91 -15.75 6.31
CA LYS A 138 -17.41 -16.95 5.65
C LYS A 138 -16.71 -17.10 4.31
N LEU A 139 -16.16 -18.27 4.05
CA LEU A 139 -15.53 -18.64 2.78
C LEU A 139 -16.38 -19.69 2.10
N GLU A 140 -16.70 -19.48 0.84
CA GLU A 140 -17.48 -20.41 0.02
C GLU A 140 -16.84 -20.53 -1.36
N TRP A 141 -16.70 -21.77 -1.83
CA TRP A 141 -16.22 -22.05 -3.18
C TRP A 141 -17.40 -22.34 -4.10
N ASP A 142 -17.42 -21.71 -5.27
CA ASP A 142 -18.30 -22.05 -6.38
C ASP A 142 -17.43 -22.33 -7.61
N GLY A 143 -17.24 -23.59 -7.91
CA GLY A 143 -16.28 -24.01 -8.93
C GLY A 143 -14.85 -23.63 -8.54
N SER A 144 -14.22 -22.76 -9.34
CA SER A 144 -12.87 -22.22 -9.09
C SER A 144 -12.88 -20.92 -8.29
N ASP A 145 -14.04 -20.30 -8.08
CA ASP A 145 -14.16 -18.98 -7.50
C ASP A 145 -14.36 -19.04 -5.99
N LEU A 146 -13.60 -18.21 -5.26
CA LEU A 146 -13.69 -18.08 -3.81
C LEU A 146 -14.48 -16.84 -3.45
N TYR A 147 -15.61 -17.05 -2.79
CA TYR A 147 -16.44 -15.98 -2.22
C TYR A 147 -16.11 -15.77 -0.76
N VAL A 148 -15.86 -14.51 -0.41
CA VAL A 148 -15.56 -14.09 0.96
C VAL A 148 -16.68 -13.18 1.45
N THR A 149 -17.45 -13.62 2.44
CA THR A 149 -18.59 -12.88 2.97
C THR A 149 -18.42 -12.53 4.44
N GLY A 150 -18.76 -11.30 4.80
CA GLY A 150 -18.76 -10.83 6.18
C GLY A 150 -18.43 -9.37 6.34
N ARG A 151 -18.15 -8.96 7.57
CA ARG A 151 -17.79 -7.58 7.93
C ARG A 151 -16.48 -7.55 8.68
N ARG A 152 -15.63 -6.60 8.34
CA ARG A 152 -14.38 -6.32 9.01
C ARG A 152 -14.33 -4.86 9.47
N THR A 153 -13.54 -4.62 10.52
CA THR A 153 -13.25 -3.29 11.04
C THR A 153 -11.77 -2.94 10.81
N PHE A 154 -11.44 -1.67 10.95
CA PHE A 154 -10.08 -1.16 10.73
C PHE A 154 -9.54 -1.42 9.31
N ALA A 155 -10.41 -1.26 8.32
CA ALA A 155 -10.06 -1.39 6.91
C ALA A 155 -9.39 -0.11 6.38
N THR A 156 -8.20 0.18 6.88
CA THR A 156 -7.47 1.41 6.55
C THR A 156 -7.18 1.50 5.06
N GLY A 157 -7.71 2.54 4.40
CA GLY A 157 -7.51 2.77 2.97
C GLY A 157 -8.45 2.00 2.05
N ALA A 158 -9.43 1.23 2.56
CA ALA A 158 -10.31 0.41 1.74
C ALA A 158 -11.06 1.20 0.65
N ALA A 159 -11.52 2.42 0.96
CA ALA A 159 -12.27 3.24 0.01
C ALA A 159 -11.45 3.73 -1.20
N VAL A 160 -10.12 3.77 -1.09
CA VAL A 160 -9.21 4.31 -2.12
C VAL A 160 -8.31 3.23 -2.73
N SER A 161 -8.47 1.97 -2.34
CA SER A 161 -7.60 0.88 -2.79
C SER A 161 -8.14 0.17 -4.01
N GLN A 162 -7.23 -0.23 -4.89
CA GLN A 162 -7.49 -1.14 -6.00
C GLN A 162 -7.13 -2.59 -5.64
N VAL A 163 -6.30 -2.77 -4.62
CA VAL A 163 -5.93 -4.09 -4.10
C VAL A 163 -6.04 -4.10 -2.59
N MET A 164 -6.69 -5.13 -2.08
CA MET A 164 -6.86 -5.32 -0.64
C MET A 164 -6.33 -6.68 -0.20
N THR A 165 -5.48 -6.70 0.81
CA THR A 165 -5.08 -7.92 1.49
C THR A 165 -6.06 -8.24 2.61
N ILE A 166 -6.72 -9.39 2.54
CA ILE A 166 -7.71 -9.84 3.53
C ILE A 166 -7.14 -11.04 4.26
N ALA A 167 -7.00 -10.93 5.59
CA ALA A 167 -6.63 -12.05 6.42
C ALA A 167 -7.89 -12.85 6.82
N VAL A 168 -7.88 -14.14 6.54
CA VAL A 168 -8.99 -15.06 6.81
C VAL A 168 -8.49 -16.33 7.48
N TRP A 169 -9.33 -16.96 8.29
CA TRP A 169 -9.06 -18.26 8.87
C TRP A 169 -9.62 -19.35 7.96
N VAL A 170 -8.74 -20.22 7.49
CA VAL A 170 -9.08 -21.46 6.78
C VAL A 170 -8.73 -22.59 7.73
N GLU A 171 -9.73 -23.30 8.24
CA GLU A 171 -9.57 -24.21 9.37
C GLU A 171 -8.91 -23.50 10.56
N ASP A 172 -7.70 -23.91 10.97
CA ASP A 172 -6.94 -23.31 12.06
C ASP A 172 -5.71 -22.50 11.55
N GLN A 173 -5.63 -22.24 10.25
CA GLN A 173 -4.56 -21.46 9.62
C GLN A 173 -5.04 -20.07 9.22
N LEU A 174 -4.23 -19.04 9.54
CA LEU A 174 -4.46 -17.69 9.07
C LEU A 174 -3.87 -17.58 7.65
N VAL A 175 -4.73 -17.38 6.66
CA VAL A 175 -4.34 -17.22 5.26
C VAL A 175 -4.61 -15.77 4.84
N GLN A 176 -3.76 -15.24 3.98
CA GLN A 176 -3.97 -13.91 3.39
C GLN A 176 -4.33 -14.07 1.92
N TYR A 177 -5.44 -13.46 1.52
CA TYR A 177 -5.86 -13.34 0.14
C TYR A 177 -5.70 -11.90 -0.32
N GLN A 178 -5.26 -11.72 -1.56
CA GLN A 178 -5.28 -10.42 -2.23
C GLN A 178 -6.45 -10.37 -3.19
N VAL A 179 -7.29 -9.36 -3.06
CA VAL A 179 -8.48 -9.14 -3.88
C VAL A 179 -8.31 -7.81 -4.60
N THR A 180 -8.54 -7.83 -5.92
CA THR A 180 -8.67 -6.59 -6.70
C THR A 180 -10.07 -6.05 -6.53
N ALA A 181 -10.21 -4.73 -6.42
CA ALA A 181 -11.51 -4.05 -6.53
C ALA A 181 -11.82 -3.90 -8.03
N ASP A 182 -12.98 -4.41 -8.46
CA ASP A 182 -13.51 -4.21 -9.80
C ASP A 182 -14.15 -2.81 -9.94
#